data_cfdeeaccc7309bcf89654941b4ba606f
#
_entry.id   cfdeeaccc7309bcf89654941b4ba606f
#
_cell.length_a   1.000
_cell.length_b   1.000
_cell.length_c   1.000
_cell.angle_alpha   90.00
_cell.angle_beta   90.00
_cell.angle_gamma   90.00
#
_symmetry.space_group_name_H-M   'P 1'
#
loop_
_entity.id
_entity.type
_entity.pdbx_description
1 polymer ?
#
loop_
_entity_poly.entity_id
_entity_poly.type
_entity_poly.pdbx_seq_one_letter_code
_entity_poly.pdbx_strand_id
1 'polypeptide(L)'
;MGVLQIRPHCLGLNVPLLAKCPPVGYSESEVSEMDGRQMGALLSKLRRERGMTQGQTAELLHVSAQAVSKWERGQGCPDVSLLPSLAGIFGVSVERLLTGDLAPETADGGNMKRLKFYVCPDCGNILTVTGGGEIHCCGRKLRPLEARHADADHSVRVQEVEEDWYITFEHPMRKDHFFRFAAWVGTERVLLVRLYPEQGGKFRIPQLRGGKLYLCCSRDGLFEVRI
;
A
#
# COMPACT_ATOMS: atom_id res chain seq x y z
N MET A 1 5.56 -23.31 42.95
CA MET A 1 5.32 -21.92 43.35
C MET A 1 6.66 -21.21 43.40
N GLY A 2 6.94 -20.32 42.51
CA GLY A 2 8.20 -19.59 42.44
C GLY A 2 8.18 -18.70 41.19
N VAL A 3 7.68 -17.48 41.36
CA VAL A 3 7.64 -16.47 40.32
C VAL A 3 9.05 -15.90 40.17
N LEU A 4 9.66 -16.11 39.00
CA LEU A 4 10.97 -15.59 38.67
C LEU A 4 10.82 -14.12 38.21
N GLN A 5 11.12 -13.18 39.10
CA GLN A 5 11.26 -11.77 38.76
C GLN A 5 12.62 -11.55 38.11
N ILE A 6 12.62 -11.25 36.80
CA ILE A 6 13.79 -10.80 36.09
C ILE A 6 13.90 -9.28 36.27
N ARG A 7 14.89 -8.81 37.02
CA ARG A 7 15.28 -7.40 37.09
C ARG A 7 16.23 -7.09 35.91
N PRO A 8 16.04 -6.01 35.15
CA PRO A 8 17.04 -5.57 34.20
C PRO A 8 18.16 -4.81 34.94
N HIS A 9 19.39 -5.31 34.85
CA HIS A 9 20.58 -4.55 35.19
C HIS A 9 20.85 -3.50 34.10
N CYS A 10 20.59 -2.25 34.42
CA CYS A 10 21.11 -1.12 33.64
C CYS A 10 22.55 -0.86 34.08
N LEU A 11 23.51 -1.27 33.27
CA LEU A 11 24.89 -0.79 33.31
C LEU A 11 24.94 0.61 32.70
N GLY A 12 25.48 1.55 33.47
CA GLY A 12 25.52 2.96 33.20
C GLY A 12 26.20 3.36 31.89
N LEU A 13 25.43 3.98 31.06
CA LEU A 13 25.91 4.91 30.04
C LEU A 13 25.13 6.21 30.22
N ASN A 14 25.86 7.23 30.58
CA ASN A 14 25.39 8.59 30.77
C ASN A 14 25.00 9.17 29.40
N VAL A 15 23.74 9.01 29.01
CA VAL A 15 23.17 9.66 27.83
C VAL A 15 22.41 10.89 28.34
N PRO A 16 22.70 12.10 27.87
CA PRO A 16 21.98 13.27 28.33
C PRO A 16 20.50 13.15 27.94
N LEU A 17 19.67 13.09 28.98
CA LEU A 17 18.21 13.22 28.88
C LEU A 17 17.94 14.60 28.32
N LEU A 18 17.52 14.73 27.07
CA LEU A 18 16.76 15.82 26.47
C LEU A 18 16.84 15.78 24.95
N ALA A 19 16.42 14.65 24.35
CA ALA A 19 15.79 14.73 23.05
C ALA A 19 14.29 14.56 23.30
N LYS A 20 13.61 15.65 23.59
CA LYS A 20 12.15 15.73 23.48
C LYS A 20 11.82 15.32 22.05
N CYS A 21 11.22 14.15 21.88
CA CYS A 21 10.42 13.91 20.67
C CYS A 21 9.53 15.14 20.50
N PRO A 22 9.56 15.84 19.37
CA PRO A 22 8.57 16.86 19.14
C PRO A 22 7.21 16.18 19.29
N PRO A 23 6.25 16.78 20.00
CA PRO A 23 4.89 16.29 19.96
C PRO A 23 4.53 16.25 18.48
N VAL A 24 4.05 15.10 18.01
CA VAL A 24 3.39 15.02 16.72
C VAL A 24 2.23 15.98 16.87
N GLY A 25 2.43 17.20 16.38
CA GLY A 25 1.43 18.24 16.40
C GLY A 25 0.34 17.83 15.42
N TYR A 26 -0.63 17.11 15.92
CA TYR A 26 -1.96 17.16 15.31
C TYR A 26 -2.46 18.57 15.64
N SER A 27 -2.48 19.44 14.63
CA SER A 27 -3.20 20.70 14.76
C SER A 27 -4.66 20.33 15.01
N GLU A 28 -5.25 20.86 16.07
CA GLU A 28 -6.66 20.67 16.42
C GLU A 28 -7.61 21.14 15.29
N SER A 29 -7.10 21.74 14.22
CA SER A 29 -7.81 22.15 13.01
C SER A 29 -8.02 21.04 11.96
N GLU A 30 -7.45 19.85 12.13
CA GLU A 30 -7.57 18.70 11.22
C GLU A 30 -8.42 17.55 11.77
N VAL A 31 -9.04 17.70 12.91
CA VAL A 31 -10.22 16.91 13.25
C VAL A 31 -11.34 17.48 12.39
N SER A 32 -11.39 17.05 11.11
CA SER A 32 -12.51 17.37 10.24
C SER A 32 -13.76 16.95 11.00
N GLU A 33 -14.60 17.95 11.33
CA GLU A 33 -15.97 17.68 11.78
C GLU A 33 -16.51 16.58 10.91
N MET A 34 -16.95 15.50 11.55
CA MET A 34 -17.46 14.31 10.88
C MET A 34 -18.59 14.80 9.93
N ASP A 35 -18.26 14.93 8.64
CA ASP A 35 -19.22 15.48 7.68
C ASP A 35 -20.31 14.45 7.46
N GLY A 36 -21.39 14.62 8.21
CA GLY A 36 -22.58 13.75 8.12
C GLY A 36 -23.10 13.60 6.70
N ARG A 37 -22.79 14.55 5.81
CA ARG A 37 -23.16 14.50 4.39
C ARG A 37 -22.30 13.49 3.63
N GLN A 38 -21.00 13.44 3.88
CA GLN A 38 -20.11 12.48 3.24
C GLN A 38 -20.43 11.05 3.68
N MET A 39 -20.59 10.83 4.99
CA MET A 39 -21.04 9.54 5.53
C MET A 39 -22.40 9.14 4.94
N GLY A 40 -23.37 10.07 4.89
CA GLY A 40 -24.70 9.79 4.34
C GLY A 40 -24.67 9.41 2.86
N ALA A 41 -23.86 10.10 2.05
CA ALA A 41 -23.66 9.79 0.65
C ALA A 41 -23.04 8.38 0.47
N LEU A 42 -22.05 8.03 1.31
CA LEU A 42 -21.44 6.70 1.31
C LEU A 42 -22.46 5.61 1.68
N LEU A 43 -23.22 5.80 2.74
CA LEU A 43 -24.27 4.84 3.15
C LEU A 43 -25.29 4.60 2.03
N SER A 44 -25.75 5.67 1.39
CA SER A 44 -26.69 5.58 0.27
C SER A 44 -26.10 4.82 -0.92
N LYS A 45 -24.83 5.05 -1.25
CA LYS A 45 -24.12 4.35 -2.31
C LYS A 45 -23.99 2.86 -1.99
N LEU A 46 -23.47 2.50 -0.83
CA LEU A 46 -23.25 1.11 -0.41
C LEU A 46 -24.55 0.30 -0.36
N ARG A 47 -25.63 0.92 0.15
CA ARG A 47 -26.95 0.30 0.16
C ARG A 47 -27.44 -0.02 -1.24
N ARG A 48 -27.34 0.93 -2.17
CA ARG A 48 -27.75 0.75 -3.57
C ARG A 48 -26.92 -0.30 -4.31
N GLU A 49 -25.63 -0.33 -4.08
CA GLU A 49 -24.72 -1.35 -4.65
C GLU A 49 -25.13 -2.76 -4.23
N ARG A 50 -25.76 -2.90 -3.05
CA ARG A 50 -26.30 -4.18 -2.57
C ARG A 50 -27.77 -4.43 -2.91
N GLY A 51 -28.39 -3.54 -3.68
CA GLY A 51 -29.79 -3.66 -4.07
C GLY A 51 -30.78 -3.56 -2.90
N MET A 52 -30.36 -3.00 -1.76
CA MET A 52 -31.19 -2.92 -0.55
C MET A 52 -32.05 -1.67 -0.52
N THR A 53 -33.26 -1.78 0.06
CA THR A 53 -34.10 -0.62 0.41
C THR A 53 -33.67 -0.03 1.76
N GLN A 54 -34.08 1.22 2.03
CA GLN A 54 -33.87 1.84 3.36
C GLN A 54 -34.55 1.05 4.47
N GLY A 55 -35.73 0.45 4.20
CA GLY A 55 -36.46 -0.40 5.13
C GLY A 55 -35.65 -1.68 5.48
N GLN A 56 -35.12 -2.39 4.50
CA GLN A 56 -34.34 -3.58 4.71
C GLN A 56 -33.07 -3.29 5.52
N THR A 57 -32.39 -2.17 5.24
CA THR A 57 -31.24 -1.74 6.05
C THR A 57 -31.64 -1.44 7.48
N ALA A 58 -32.79 -0.79 7.66
CA ALA A 58 -33.34 -0.44 8.98
C ALA A 58 -33.69 -1.68 9.81
N GLU A 59 -34.28 -2.71 9.19
CA GLU A 59 -34.57 -4.00 9.84
C GLU A 59 -33.32 -4.68 10.35
N LEU A 60 -32.26 -4.74 9.53
CA LEU A 60 -30.99 -5.37 9.94
C LEU A 60 -30.27 -4.64 11.08
N LEU A 61 -30.53 -3.34 11.21
CA LEU A 61 -29.94 -2.49 12.26
C LEU A 61 -30.88 -2.31 13.47
N HIS A 62 -32.11 -2.84 13.42
CA HIS A 62 -33.15 -2.63 14.41
C HIS A 62 -33.48 -1.15 14.67
N VAL A 63 -33.51 -0.34 13.60
CA VAL A 63 -33.84 1.09 13.61
C VAL A 63 -35.00 1.40 12.70
N SER A 64 -35.51 2.62 12.71
CA SER A 64 -36.56 3.04 11.78
C SER A 64 -36.02 3.37 10.38
N ALA A 65 -36.78 3.11 9.34
CA ALA A 65 -36.44 3.52 7.98
C ALA A 65 -36.25 5.05 7.85
N GLN A 66 -36.93 5.82 8.69
CA GLN A 66 -36.76 7.27 8.76
C GLN A 66 -35.37 7.66 9.28
N ALA A 67 -34.79 6.90 10.23
CA ALA A 67 -33.43 7.12 10.72
C ALA A 67 -32.43 6.93 9.59
N VAL A 68 -32.50 5.80 8.87
CA VAL A 68 -31.62 5.52 7.72
C VAL A 68 -31.78 6.63 6.65
N SER A 69 -33.00 7.05 6.37
CA SER A 69 -33.26 8.15 5.42
C SER A 69 -32.64 9.47 5.87
N LYS A 70 -32.66 9.80 7.16
CA LYS A 70 -32.02 11.00 7.71
C LYS A 70 -30.50 10.93 7.56
N TRP A 71 -29.89 9.79 7.87
CA TRP A 71 -28.47 9.59 7.73
C TRP A 71 -28.02 9.77 6.28
N GLU A 72 -28.71 9.14 5.32
CA GLU A 72 -28.38 9.24 3.90
C GLU A 72 -28.51 10.66 3.34
N ARG A 73 -29.34 11.51 3.94
CA ARG A 73 -29.47 12.92 3.58
C ARG A 73 -28.50 13.85 4.34
N GLY A 74 -27.67 13.29 5.21
CA GLY A 74 -26.75 14.08 6.06
C GLY A 74 -27.47 14.92 7.12
N GLN A 75 -28.68 14.53 7.49
CA GLN A 75 -29.49 15.22 8.52
C GLN A 75 -29.30 14.59 9.92
N GLY A 76 -28.28 13.81 10.08
CA GLY A 76 -27.86 13.13 11.29
C GLY A 76 -26.88 12.02 10.97
N CYS A 77 -26.23 11.50 12.01
CA CYS A 77 -25.30 10.39 11.91
C CYS A 77 -25.87 9.16 12.65
N PRO A 78 -25.49 7.94 12.25
CA PRO A 78 -25.73 6.75 13.06
C PRO A 78 -25.04 6.88 14.42
N ASP A 79 -25.61 6.26 15.43
CA ASP A 79 -24.92 6.11 16.71
C ASP A 79 -23.63 5.30 16.53
N VAL A 80 -22.60 5.66 17.30
CA VAL A 80 -21.28 4.99 17.22
C VAL A 80 -21.39 3.49 17.46
N SER A 81 -22.33 3.06 18.30
CA SER A 81 -22.60 1.65 18.57
C SER A 81 -23.11 0.86 17.37
N LEU A 82 -23.69 1.52 16.38
CA LEU A 82 -24.21 0.92 15.15
C LEU A 82 -23.14 0.80 14.04
N LEU A 83 -22.02 1.51 14.16
CA LEU A 83 -20.99 1.52 13.12
C LEU A 83 -20.40 0.13 12.84
N PRO A 84 -20.12 -0.74 13.84
CA PRO A 84 -19.63 -2.09 13.56
C PRO A 84 -20.66 -2.93 12.78
N SER A 85 -21.95 -2.79 13.10
CA SER A 85 -23.03 -3.49 12.40
C SER A 85 -23.16 -2.99 10.95
N LEU A 86 -23.12 -1.68 10.75
CA LEU A 86 -23.10 -1.07 9.42
C LEU A 86 -21.89 -1.53 8.59
N ALA A 87 -20.70 -1.53 9.21
CA ALA A 87 -19.48 -2.01 8.59
C ALA A 87 -19.61 -3.48 8.13
N GLY A 88 -20.17 -4.34 8.99
CA GLY A 88 -20.44 -5.75 8.67
C GLY A 88 -21.48 -5.92 7.55
N ILE A 89 -22.60 -5.18 7.61
CA ILE A 89 -23.65 -5.23 6.58
C ILE A 89 -23.10 -4.77 5.23
N PHE A 90 -22.30 -3.73 5.20
CA PHE A 90 -21.78 -3.16 3.96
C PHE A 90 -20.39 -3.67 3.56
N GLY A 91 -19.76 -4.53 4.37
CA GLY A 91 -18.43 -5.10 4.08
C GLY A 91 -17.35 -4.04 3.91
N VAL A 92 -17.39 -2.99 4.72
CA VAL A 92 -16.44 -1.88 4.72
C VAL A 92 -15.85 -1.70 6.12
N SER A 93 -14.74 -0.99 6.25
CA SER A 93 -14.18 -0.67 7.56
C SER A 93 -15.00 0.43 8.26
N VAL A 94 -14.99 0.43 9.60
CA VAL A 94 -15.61 1.50 10.41
C VAL A 94 -14.96 2.85 10.10
N GLU A 95 -13.66 2.86 9.90
CA GLU A 95 -12.89 4.07 9.53
C GLU A 95 -13.42 4.69 8.23
N ARG A 96 -13.68 3.86 7.22
CA ARG A 96 -14.26 4.31 5.96
C ARG A 96 -15.65 4.91 6.13
N LEU A 97 -16.47 4.35 7.01
CA LEU A 97 -17.79 4.94 7.33
C LEU A 97 -17.63 6.31 7.98
N LEU A 98 -16.66 6.46 8.88
CA LEU A 98 -16.40 7.72 9.58
C LEU A 98 -15.85 8.82 8.66
N THR A 99 -14.96 8.46 7.73
CA THR A 99 -14.39 9.41 6.77
C THR A 99 -15.33 9.73 5.60
N GLY A 100 -16.36 8.90 5.40
CA GLY A 100 -17.27 9.04 4.26
C GLY A 100 -16.61 8.83 2.90
N ASP A 101 -15.50 8.08 2.84
CA ASP A 101 -14.72 7.86 1.63
C ASP A 101 -15.54 7.10 0.57
N LEU A 102 -15.88 7.80 -0.51
CA LEU A 102 -16.63 7.26 -1.65
C LEU A 102 -15.74 6.47 -2.61
N ALA A 103 -14.40 6.49 -2.45
CA ALA A 103 -13.53 5.68 -3.27
C ALA A 103 -13.87 4.18 -3.07
N PRO A 104 -13.90 3.39 -4.14
CA PRO A 104 -14.11 1.96 -3.99
C PRO A 104 -13.02 1.41 -3.09
N GLU A 105 -13.40 0.65 -2.05
CA GLU A 105 -12.44 -0.22 -1.41
C GLU A 105 -11.92 -1.15 -2.51
N THR A 106 -10.74 -0.88 -2.98
CA THR A 106 -10.00 -1.87 -3.72
C THR A 106 -9.63 -2.91 -2.68
N ALA A 107 -10.56 -3.84 -2.40
CA ALA A 107 -10.22 -5.01 -1.64
C ALA A 107 -8.93 -5.55 -2.27
N ASP A 108 -7.87 -5.57 -1.50
CA ASP A 108 -6.64 -6.22 -1.92
C ASP A 108 -7.00 -7.70 -2.03
N GLY A 109 -7.44 -8.12 -3.23
CA GLY A 109 -7.79 -9.50 -3.53
C GLY A 109 -6.56 -10.40 -3.56
N GLY A 110 -5.49 -10.01 -2.85
CA GLY A 110 -4.23 -10.76 -2.80
C GLY A 110 -3.48 -10.76 -4.14
N ASN A 111 -3.82 -9.86 -5.04
CA ASN A 111 -3.23 -9.84 -6.38
C ASN A 111 -2.01 -8.92 -6.42
N MET A 112 -0.81 -9.51 -6.39
CA MET A 112 0.46 -8.79 -6.47
C MET A 112 0.64 -8.00 -7.78
N LYS A 113 -0.20 -8.19 -8.79
CA LYS A 113 -0.18 -7.39 -10.04
C LYS A 113 -0.47 -5.91 -9.81
N ARG A 114 -1.03 -5.54 -8.65
CA ARG A 114 -1.26 -4.14 -8.21
C ARG A 114 -0.04 -3.53 -7.51
N LEU A 115 1.02 -4.28 -7.33
CA LEU A 115 2.21 -3.83 -6.64
C LEU A 115 2.74 -2.54 -7.25
N LYS A 116 3.02 -1.58 -6.41
CA LYS A 116 3.68 -0.32 -6.77
C LYS A 116 5.08 -0.31 -6.19
N PHE A 117 6.02 0.14 -6.98
CA PHE A 117 7.40 0.33 -6.57
C PHE A 117 7.67 1.80 -6.28
N TYR A 118 8.45 2.05 -5.24
CA TYR A 118 8.92 3.37 -4.86
C TYR A 118 10.43 3.30 -4.61
N VAL A 119 11.14 4.33 -5.01
CA VAL A 119 12.57 4.48 -4.71
C VAL A 119 12.80 5.84 -4.07
N CYS A 120 13.42 5.84 -2.89
CA CYS A 120 13.81 7.09 -2.25
C CYS A 120 15.01 7.70 -2.98
N PRO A 121 14.94 8.95 -3.45
CA PRO A 121 16.06 9.58 -4.15
C PRO A 121 17.25 9.85 -3.21
N ASP A 122 17.02 10.05 -1.90
CA ASP A 122 18.04 10.43 -0.94
C ASP A 122 18.83 9.22 -0.42
N CYS A 123 18.15 8.15 -0.01
CA CYS A 123 18.82 6.97 0.57
C CYS A 123 18.81 5.73 -0.34
N GLY A 124 18.16 5.78 -1.50
CA GLY A 124 18.06 4.65 -2.42
C GLY A 124 17.22 3.47 -1.91
N ASN A 125 16.43 3.69 -0.84
CA ASN A 125 15.54 2.65 -0.31
C ASN A 125 14.48 2.28 -1.34
N ILE A 126 14.24 0.97 -1.50
CA ILE A 126 13.24 0.41 -2.41
C ILE A 126 12.07 -0.05 -1.54
N LEU A 127 10.88 0.47 -1.81
CA LEU A 127 9.67 0.09 -1.10
C LEU A 127 8.65 -0.45 -2.10
N THR A 128 7.90 -1.45 -1.66
CA THR A 128 6.83 -2.07 -2.43
C THR A 128 5.53 -1.98 -1.65
N VAL A 129 4.45 -1.63 -2.33
CA VAL A 129 3.13 -1.44 -1.71
C VAL A 129 2.06 -2.06 -2.58
N THR A 130 1.17 -2.86 -2.00
CA THR A 130 0.04 -3.49 -2.69
C THR A 130 -1.25 -2.68 -2.57
N GLY A 131 -1.36 -1.86 -1.52
CA GLY A 131 -2.55 -1.07 -1.22
C GLY A 131 -2.44 0.41 -1.57
N GLY A 132 -3.37 1.19 -1.02
CA GLY A 132 -3.36 2.65 -1.06
C GLY A 132 -2.60 3.24 0.12
N GLY A 133 -2.31 4.52 0.04
CA GLY A 133 -1.66 5.26 1.12
C GLY A 133 -0.52 6.15 0.63
N GLU A 134 -0.13 7.09 1.47
CA GLU A 134 0.99 7.98 1.21
C GLU A 134 2.27 7.37 1.79
N ILE A 135 3.28 7.25 0.95
CA ILE A 135 4.56 6.67 1.33
C ILE A 135 5.58 7.79 1.52
N HIS A 136 6.22 7.82 2.67
CA HIS A 136 7.27 8.77 3.01
C HIS A 136 8.58 8.06 3.32
N CYS A 137 9.68 8.64 2.87
CA CYS A 137 11.04 8.22 3.21
C CYS A 137 11.95 9.44 3.27
N CYS A 138 12.87 9.50 4.23
CA CYS A 138 13.81 10.61 4.44
C CYS A 138 13.11 11.99 4.49
N GLY A 139 11.92 12.06 5.13
CA GLY A 139 11.15 13.30 5.24
C GLY A 139 10.44 13.76 3.96
N ARG A 140 10.41 12.95 2.92
CA ARG A 140 9.76 13.25 1.64
C ARG A 140 8.62 12.30 1.34
N LYS A 141 7.55 12.82 0.74
CA LYS A 141 6.51 12.02 0.11
C LYS A 141 7.06 11.42 -1.20
N LEU A 142 6.97 10.10 -1.33
CA LEU A 142 7.40 9.39 -2.52
C LEU A 142 6.23 9.24 -3.49
N ARG A 143 6.56 9.27 -4.79
CA ARG A 143 5.62 8.93 -5.86
C ARG A 143 5.89 7.50 -6.33
N PRO A 144 4.85 6.74 -6.69
CA PRO A 144 5.04 5.42 -7.28
C PRO A 144 5.78 5.56 -8.62
N LEU A 145 6.62 4.58 -8.92
CA LEU A 145 7.25 4.48 -10.23
C LEU A 145 6.22 3.99 -11.24
N GLU A 146 6.14 4.67 -12.38
CA GLU A 146 5.31 4.26 -13.51
C GLU A 146 6.13 3.40 -14.45
N ALA A 147 5.63 2.19 -14.73
CA ALA A 147 6.30 1.27 -15.63
C ALA A 147 6.03 1.64 -17.09
N ARG A 148 7.10 1.70 -17.89
CA ARG A 148 7.07 1.84 -19.34
C ARG A 148 7.52 0.54 -19.99
N HIS A 149 7.14 0.28 -21.24
CA HIS A 149 7.73 -0.83 -21.98
C HIS A 149 9.21 -0.61 -22.20
N ALA A 150 9.99 -1.69 -22.04
CA ALA A 150 11.43 -1.64 -22.28
C ALA A 150 11.73 -1.26 -23.74
N ASP A 151 12.62 -0.32 -23.89
CA ASP A 151 13.22 0.07 -25.17
C ASP A 151 14.48 -0.76 -25.48
N ALA A 152 15.18 -0.42 -26.54
CA ALA A 152 16.39 -1.14 -26.97
C ALA A 152 17.48 -1.12 -25.89
N ASP A 153 17.67 0.01 -25.21
CA ASP A 153 18.72 0.21 -24.22
C ASP A 153 18.41 -0.45 -22.87
N HIS A 154 17.12 -0.77 -22.63
CA HIS A 154 16.63 -1.40 -21.39
C HIS A 154 16.08 -2.81 -21.64
N SER A 155 16.33 -3.37 -22.82
CA SER A 155 15.92 -4.73 -23.15
C SER A 155 16.77 -5.79 -22.46
N VAL A 156 16.20 -6.96 -22.29
CA VAL A 156 16.89 -8.12 -21.72
C VAL A 156 16.77 -9.33 -22.63
N ARG A 157 17.71 -10.23 -22.53
CA ARG A 157 17.65 -11.57 -23.12
C ARG A 157 17.43 -12.58 -22.00
N VAL A 158 16.44 -13.42 -22.15
CA VAL A 158 16.08 -14.46 -21.18
C VAL A 158 16.44 -15.81 -21.80
N GLN A 159 17.18 -16.62 -21.07
CA GLN A 159 17.55 -17.99 -21.43
C GLN A 159 17.14 -18.92 -20.31
N GLU A 160 16.58 -20.06 -20.64
CA GLU A 160 16.30 -21.12 -19.68
C GLU A 160 17.60 -21.89 -19.42
N VAL A 161 17.99 -21.99 -18.17
CA VAL A 161 19.16 -22.76 -17.71
C VAL A 161 18.72 -23.57 -16.49
N GLU A 162 18.56 -24.87 -16.69
CA GLU A 162 18.03 -25.78 -15.66
C GLU A 162 16.62 -25.38 -15.23
N GLU A 163 16.41 -25.04 -13.96
CA GLU A 163 15.14 -24.55 -13.40
C GLU A 163 15.09 -23.03 -13.22
N ASP A 164 16.10 -22.32 -13.78
CA ASP A 164 16.26 -20.87 -13.63
C ASP A 164 16.12 -20.16 -14.98
N TRP A 165 15.67 -18.92 -14.92
CA TRP A 165 15.84 -17.97 -15.99
C TRP A 165 17.17 -17.23 -15.81
N TYR A 166 18.05 -17.37 -16.78
CA TYR A 166 19.28 -16.61 -16.88
C TYR A 166 19.02 -15.37 -17.72
N ILE A 167 19.07 -14.22 -17.05
CA ILE A 167 18.71 -12.93 -17.64
C ILE A 167 20.00 -12.14 -17.86
N THR A 168 20.20 -11.71 -19.09
CA THR A 168 21.33 -10.88 -19.52
C THR A 168 20.83 -9.59 -20.14
N PHE A 169 21.58 -8.51 -19.96
CA PHE A 169 21.27 -7.20 -20.52
C PHE A 169 22.52 -6.43 -20.88
N GLU A 170 22.39 -5.56 -21.88
CA GLU A 170 23.43 -4.65 -22.35
C GLU A 170 23.11 -3.23 -21.86
N HIS A 171 23.23 -2.98 -20.57
CA HIS A 171 22.97 -1.70 -19.95
C HIS A 171 24.24 -1.18 -19.26
N PRO A 172 24.55 0.13 -19.34
CA PRO A 172 25.73 0.69 -18.68
C PRO A 172 25.57 0.60 -17.17
N MET A 173 26.23 -0.36 -16.54
CA MET A 173 26.19 -0.56 -15.09
C MET A 173 27.23 0.33 -14.37
N ARG A 174 27.27 1.64 -14.70
CA ARG A 174 28.17 2.62 -14.07
C ARG A 174 27.55 3.18 -12.80
N LYS A 175 28.35 3.78 -11.92
CA LYS A 175 27.89 4.36 -10.64
C LYS A 175 26.78 5.38 -10.80
N ASP A 176 26.77 6.13 -11.90
CA ASP A 176 25.78 7.15 -12.20
C ASP A 176 24.62 6.65 -13.06
N HIS A 177 24.74 5.48 -13.70
CA HIS A 177 23.70 4.91 -14.57
C HIS A 177 23.73 3.38 -14.52
N PHE A 178 22.79 2.78 -13.80
CA PHE A 178 22.71 1.33 -13.59
C PHE A 178 21.28 0.89 -13.28
N PHE A 179 21.00 -0.39 -13.42
CA PHE A 179 19.77 -0.97 -12.89
C PHE A 179 19.87 -1.11 -11.38
N ARG A 180 18.95 -0.49 -10.64
CA ARG A 180 18.87 -0.55 -9.18
C ARG A 180 18.34 -1.88 -8.68
N PHE A 181 17.33 -2.41 -9.40
CA PHE A 181 16.73 -3.70 -9.09
C PHE A 181 16.04 -4.30 -10.31
N ALA A 182 15.89 -5.61 -10.26
CA ALA A 182 14.97 -6.38 -11.07
C ALA A 182 13.88 -6.94 -10.16
N ALA A 183 12.62 -6.97 -10.62
CA ALA A 183 11.52 -7.56 -9.86
C ALA A 183 10.62 -8.37 -10.78
N TRP A 184 10.49 -9.66 -10.47
CA TRP A 184 9.44 -10.46 -11.08
C TRP A 184 8.18 -10.38 -10.21
N VAL A 185 7.05 -10.07 -10.83
CA VAL A 185 5.76 -9.91 -10.15
C VAL A 185 4.75 -10.88 -10.74
N GLY A 186 4.39 -11.87 -9.96
CA GLY A 186 3.33 -12.83 -10.26
C GLY A 186 1.99 -12.43 -9.66
N THR A 187 1.09 -13.40 -9.58
CA THR A 187 -0.22 -13.21 -8.97
C THR A 187 -0.15 -13.17 -7.45
N GLU A 188 0.67 -14.04 -6.85
CA GLU A 188 0.71 -14.27 -5.39
C GLU A 188 2.03 -13.86 -4.74
N ARG A 189 3.07 -13.62 -5.55
CA ARG A 189 4.43 -13.39 -5.03
C ARG A 189 5.21 -12.39 -5.87
N VAL A 190 6.19 -11.79 -5.24
CA VAL A 190 7.19 -10.92 -5.86
C VAL A 190 8.57 -11.46 -5.53
N LEU A 191 9.43 -11.52 -6.52
CA LEU A 191 10.86 -11.77 -6.33
C LEU A 191 11.62 -10.50 -6.73
N LEU A 192 12.29 -9.87 -5.78
CA LEU A 192 13.06 -8.66 -5.99
C LEU A 192 14.55 -8.97 -5.84
N VAL A 193 15.31 -8.68 -6.89
CA VAL A 193 16.76 -8.81 -6.94
C VAL A 193 17.38 -7.42 -6.98
N ARG A 194 18.15 -7.06 -5.97
CA ARG A 194 18.90 -5.81 -5.97
C ARG A 194 20.12 -5.93 -6.87
N LEU A 195 20.31 -4.93 -7.71
CA LEU A 195 21.47 -4.83 -8.60
C LEU A 195 22.33 -3.63 -8.16
N TYR A 196 23.61 -3.72 -8.47
CA TYR A 196 24.61 -2.75 -8.03
C TYR A 196 25.38 -2.20 -9.22
N PRO A 197 25.91 -0.98 -9.14
CA PRO A 197 26.84 -0.48 -10.16
C PRO A 197 28.08 -1.37 -10.24
N GLU A 198 28.66 -1.42 -11.42
CA GLU A 198 29.84 -2.23 -11.74
C GLU A 198 29.61 -3.76 -11.65
N GLN A 199 28.37 -4.18 -11.38
CA GLN A 199 27.97 -5.58 -11.49
C GLN A 199 27.87 -5.99 -12.97
N GLY A 200 28.25 -7.21 -13.30
CA GLY A 200 28.04 -7.74 -14.64
C GLY A 200 26.57 -7.74 -15.05
N GLY A 201 26.31 -7.49 -16.32
CA GLY A 201 24.94 -7.36 -16.90
C GLY A 201 24.16 -8.67 -16.92
N LYS A 202 24.06 -9.37 -15.79
CA LYS A 202 23.38 -10.67 -15.68
C LYS A 202 22.92 -10.97 -14.27
N PHE A 203 21.80 -11.71 -14.16
CA PHE A 203 21.33 -12.29 -12.90
C PHE A 203 20.48 -13.54 -13.20
N ARG A 204 20.22 -14.34 -12.17
CA ARG A 204 19.34 -15.51 -12.24
C ARG A 204 18.13 -15.33 -11.34
N ILE A 205 17.01 -15.85 -11.78
CA ILE A 205 15.79 -16.01 -10.96
C ILE A 205 15.20 -17.39 -11.24
N PRO A 206 14.53 -18.02 -10.27
CA PRO A 206 13.80 -19.25 -10.51
C PRO A 206 12.80 -19.10 -11.64
N GLN A 207 12.57 -20.16 -12.40
CA GLN A 207 11.58 -20.18 -13.47
C GLN A 207 10.17 -20.12 -12.87
N LEU A 208 9.56 -18.94 -12.95
CA LEU A 208 8.24 -18.66 -12.39
C LEU A 208 7.26 -18.35 -13.51
N ARG A 209 6.10 -19.01 -13.51
CA ARG A 209 5.07 -18.85 -14.54
C ARG A 209 4.12 -17.70 -14.24
N GLY A 210 3.62 -17.05 -15.28
CA GLY A 210 2.48 -16.13 -15.20
C GLY A 210 2.77 -14.77 -14.53
N GLY A 211 3.98 -14.25 -14.68
CA GLY A 211 4.39 -12.95 -14.12
C GLY A 211 4.89 -11.96 -15.17
N LYS A 212 5.30 -10.80 -14.68
CA LYS A 212 5.96 -9.74 -15.44
C LYS A 212 7.31 -9.42 -14.79
N LEU A 213 8.31 -9.19 -15.61
CA LEU A 213 9.61 -8.72 -15.15
C LEU A 213 9.66 -7.19 -15.23
N TYR A 214 10.10 -6.56 -14.15
CA TYR A 214 10.35 -5.13 -14.08
C TYR A 214 11.82 -4.88 -13.84
N LEU A 215 12.37 -3.84 -14.49
CA LEU A 215 13.72 -3.35 -14.30
C LEU A 215 13.69 -1.87 -13.97
N CYS A 216 14.35 -1.47 -12.90
CA CYS A 216 14.42 -0.08 -12.50
C CYS A 216 15.80 0.51 -12.81
N CYS A 217 15.87 1.39 -13.81
CA CYS A 217 17.06 2.18 -14.11
C CYS A 217 17.19 3.34 -13.13
N SER A 218 18.42 3.70 -12.77
CA SER A 218 18.71 4.82 -11.87
C SER A 218 18.39 6.20 -12.46
N ARG A 219 18.37 6.31 -13.78
CA ARG A 219 18.08 7.55 -14.52
C ARG A 219 16.71 7.55 -15.19
N ASP A 220 16.35 6.43 -15.83
CA ASP A 220 15.26 6.40 -16.80
C ASP A 220 13.96 5.83 -16.21
N GLY A 221 13.98 5.35 -14.96
CA GLY A 221 12.80 4.89 -14.25
C GLY A 221 12.54 3.39 -14.36
N LEU A 222 11.28 2.99 -14.34
CA LEU A 222 10.85 1.59 -14.29
C LEU A 222 10.42 1.10 -15.68
N PHE A 223 10.89 -0.07 -16.05
CA PHE A 223 10.56 -0.72 -17.32
C PHE A 223 9.91 -2.08 -17.10
N GLU A 224 8.86 -2.36 -17.87
CA GLU A 224 8.23 -3.68 -17.95
C GLU A 224 8.83 -4.44 -19.13
N VAL A 225 9.26 -5.65 -18.85
CA VAL A 225 9.80 -6.59 -19.83
C VAL A 225 8.86 -7.77 -19.95
N ARG A 226 8.54 -8.17 -21.16
CA ARG A 226 7.82 -9.44 -21.42
C ARG A 226 8.82 -10.58 -21.43
N ILE A 227 8.54 -11.62 -20.64
CA ILE A 227 9.26 -12.88 -20.62
C ILE A 227 8.39 -13.93 -21.31
#